data_9bc4594574a6c3cc0174ef974e7f3a2c
#
_entry.id   9bc4594574a6c3cc0174ef974e7f3a2c
#
_cell.length_a   1.000
_cell.length_b   1.000
_cell.length_c   1.000
_cell.angle_alpha   90.00
_cell.angle_beta   90.00
_cell.angle_gamma   90.00
#
_symmetry.space_group_name_H-M   'P 1'
#
loop_
_entity.id
_entity.type
_entity.pdbx_description
1 polymer ?
#
loop_
_entity_poly.entity_id
_entity_poly.type
_entity_poly.pdbx_seq_one_letter_code
_entity_poly.pdbx_strand_id
1 'polypeptide(L)' 'MIVEIYSKPACPFCVKAKALAEREGHELTYKMLDEDFDRETLMETFPGARTFPQIIVNGEKIGGFTEYKALVEASK' A
#
# COMPACT_ATOMS: atom_id res chain seq x y z
N MET A 1 11.20 0.07 7.56
CA MET A 1 10.12 1.03 7.24
C MET A 1 8.81 0.53 7.79
N ILE A 2 7.94 1.45 8.18
CA ILE A 2 6.59 1.14 8.59
C ILE A 2 5.69 1.34 7.38
N VAL A 3 5.03 0.28 6.92
CA VAL A 3 4.30 0.28 5.66
C VAL A 3 2.83 -0.06 5.91
N GLU A 4 1.94 0.76 5.36
CA GLU A 4 0.50 0.50 5.36
C GLU A 4 0.05 0.36 3.91
N ILE A 5 -0.58 -0.76 3.58
CA ILE A 5 -1.07 -1.03 2.23
C ILE A 5 -2.59 -1.11 2.25
N TYR A 6 -3.24 -0.23 1.50
CA TYR A 6 -4.69 -0.25 1.29
C TYR A 6 -4.95 -1.05 0.01
N SER A 7 -5.53 -2.22 0.16
CA SER A 7 -5.69 -3.19 -0.93
C SER A 7 -7.15 -3.56 -1.17
N LYS A 8 -7.38 -4.35 -2.21
CA LYS A 8 -8.71 -4.89 -2.53
C LYS A 8 -8.58 -6.35 -2.95
N PRO A 9 -9.69 -7.12 -2.95
CA PRO A 9 -9.68 -8.49 -3.47
C PRO A 9 -9.27 -8.52 -4.94
N ALA A 10 -8.64 -9.63 -5.36
CA ALA A 10 -8.23 -9.87 -6.75
C ALA A 10 -7.32 -8.76 -7.32
N CYS A 11 -6.38 -8.29 -6.50
CA CYS A 11 -5.45 -7.24 -6.90
C CYS A 11 -4.02 -7.80 -6.92
N PRO A 12 -3.49 -8.17 -8.12
CA PRO A 12 -2.13 -8.73 -8.22
C PRO A 12 -1.04 -7.79 -7.69
N PHE A 13 -1.14 -6.50 -7.96
CA PHE A 13 -0.15 -5.53 -7.49
C PHE A 13 -0.22 -5.32 -5.98
N CYS A 14 -1.40 -5.50 -5.37
CA CYS A 14 -1.53 -5.46 -3.91
C CYS A 14 -0.77 -6.63 -3.29
N VAL A 15 -0.89 -7.82 -3.87
CA VAL A 15 -0.17 -9.01 -3.43
C VAL A 15 1.34 -8.82 -3.60
N LYS A 16 1.77 -8.25 -4.71
CA LYS A 16 3.18 -7.95 -4.96
C LYS A 16 3.75 -6.97 -3.94
N ALA A 17 2.99 -5.94 -3.60
CA ALA A 17 3.42 -4.96 -2.60
C ALA A 17 3.55 -5.61 -1.22
N LYS A 18 2.60 -6.45 -0.85
CA LYS A 18 2.67 -7.20 0.41
C LYS A 18 3.90 -8.10 0.45
N ALA A 19 4.13 -8.85 -0.62
CA ALA A 19 5.29 -9.73 -0.70
C ALA A 19 6.61 -8.95 -0.60
N LEU A 20 6.68 -7.78 -1.22
CA LEU A 20 7.85 -6.93 -1.15
C LEU A 20 8.12 -6.47 0.28
N ALA A 21 7.09 -6.01 0.98
CA ALA A 21 7.22 -5.57 2.37
C ALA A 21 7.69 -6.71 3.27
N GLU A 22 7.15 -7.90 3.08
CA GLU A 22 7.54 -9.08 3.86
C GLU A 22 8.99 -9.48 3.56
N ARG A 23 9.38 -9.48 2.30
CA ARG A 23 10.74 -9.81 1.88
C ARG A 23 11.77 -8.85 2.47
N GLU A 24 11.43 -7.56 2.51
CA GLU A 24 12.34 -6.54 3.02
C GLU A 24 12.31 -6.42 4.55
N GLY A 25 11.45 -7.19 5.22
CA GLY A 25 11.35 -7.14 6.67
C GLY A 25 10.70 -5.88 7.21
N HIS A 26 9.90 -5.22 6.40
CA HIS A 26 9.21 -4.00 6.81
C HIS A 26 8.06 -4.33 7.78
N GLU A 27 7.76 -3.40 8.68
CA GLU A 27 6.62 -3.51 9.56
C GLU A 27 5.36 -3.20 8.74
N LEU A 28 4.54 -4.23 8.51
CA LEU A 28 3.45 -4.17 7.56
C LEU A 28 2.07 -4.18 8.21
N THR A 29 1.21 -3.23 7.80
CA THR A 29 -0.22 -3.27 8.06
C THR A 29 -0.91 -3.41 6.71
N TYR A 30 -1.56 -4.55 6.47
CA TYR A 30 -2.24 -4.85 5.21
C TYR A 30 -3.73 -4.73 5.40
N LYS A 31 -4.33 -3.70 4.81
CA LYS A 31 -5.76 -3.40 4.97
C LYS A 31 -6.52 -3.79 3.71
N MET A 32 -7.67 -4.44 3.90
CA MET A 32 -8.49 -4.96 2.81
C MET A 32 -9.79 -4.16 2.70
N LEU A 33 -10.11 -3.74 1.49
CA LEU A 33 -11.35 -3.03 1.20
C LEU A 33 -12.57 -3.85 1.64
N ASP A 34 -13.52 -3.18 2.28
CA ASP A 34 -14.76 -3.75 2.83
C ASP A 34 -14.57 -4.69 4.02
N GLU A 35 -13.33 -4.88 4.47
CA GLU A 35 -13.03 -5.61 5.72
C GLU A 35 -12.43 -4.65 6.76
N ASP A 36 -11.38 -3.91 6.38
CA ASP A 36 -10.66 -3.02 7.28
C ASP A 36 -10.96 -1.54 7.02
N PHE A 37 -11.45 -1.22 5.84
CA PHE A 37 -11.84 0.13 5.46
C PHE A 37 -12.88 0.04 4.34
N ASP A 38 -13.63 1.12 4.14
CA ASP A 38 -14.59 1.20 3.06
C ASP A 38 -14.12 2.22 2.00
N ARG A 39 -14.86 2.29 0.89
CA ARG A 39 -14.52 3.20 -0.21
C ARG A 39 -14.52 4.66 0.23
N GLU A 40 -15.45 5.03 1.10
CA GLU A 40 -15.55 6.40 1.61
C GLU A 40 -14.31 6.78 2.40
N THR A 41 -13.86 5.89 3.30
CA THR A 41 -12.63 6.09 4.07
C THR A 41 -11.42 6.20 3.15
N LEU A 42 -11.37 5.37 2.12
CA LEU A 42 -10.31 5.43 1.13
C LEU A 42 -10.25 6.79 0.44
N MET A 43 -11.40 7.31 0.02
CA MET A 43 -11.45 8.59 -0.68
C MET A 43 -11.10 9.77 0.24
N GLU A 44 -11.40 9.66 1.53
CA GLU A 44 -11.00 10.66 2.52
C GLU A 44 -9.48 10.64 2.75
N THR A 45 -8.90 9.44 2.83
CA THR A 45 -7.48 9.26 3.08
C THR A 45 -6.64 9.56 1.83
N PHE A 46 -7.13 9.16 0.67
CA PHE A 46 -6.44 9.34 -0.62
C PHE A 46 -7.38 10.03 -1.61
N PRO A 47 -7.60 11.36 -1.50
CA PRO A 47 -8.47 12.07 -2.43
C PRO A 47 -8.01 11.87 -3.88
N GLY A 48 -8.94 11.49 -4.74
CA GLY A 48 -8.64 11.25 -6.15
C GLY A 48 -8.01 9.90 -6.47
N ALA A 49 -7.88 9.01 -5.50
CA ALA A 49 -7.32 7.68 -5.73
C ALA A 49 -8.22 6.86 -6.65
N ARG A 50 -7.63 6.26 -7.68
CA ARG A 50 -8.35 5.45 -8.68
C ARG A 50 -7.80 4.05 -8.82
N THR A 51 -6.67 3.78 -8.18
CA THR A 51 -5.96 2.50 -8.34
C THR A 51 -5.61 1.91 -7.00
N PHE A 52 -5.33 0.63 -7.00
CA PHE A 52 -4.81 -0.12 -5.87
C PHE A 52 -3.50 -0.78 -6.27
N PRO A 53 -2.58 -0.99 -5.34
CA PRO A 53 -2.67 -0.60 -3.92
C PRO A 53 -2.45 0.90 -3.71
N GLN A 54 -2.87 1.42 -2.56
CA GLN A 54 -2.48 2.75 -2.10
C GLN A 54 -1.61 2.54 -0.87
N ILE A 55 -0.40 3.05 -0.89
CA ILE A 55 0.64 2.72 0.09
C ILE A 55 1.13 3.94 0.85
N ILE A 56 1.25 3.77 2.18
CA ILE A 56 1.82 4.77 3.07
C ILE A 56 3.10 4.18 3.66
N VAL A 57 4.20 4.90 3.57
CA VAL A 57 5.48 4.48 4.14
C VAL A 57 5.93 5.52 5.14
N ASN A 58 6.14 5.09 6.39
CA ASN A 58 6.56 5.98 7.48
C ASN A 58 5.65 7.20 7.63
N GLY A 59 4.33 6.99 7.43
CA GLY A 59 3.34 8.06 7.53
C GLY A 59 3.16 8.90 6.28
N GLU A 60 3.89 8.62 5.21
CA GLU A 60 3.85 9.39 3.99
C GLU A 60 3.18 8.59 2.85
N LYS A 61 2.23 9.22 2.17
CA LYS A 61 1.54 8.60 1.03
C LYS A 61 2.47 8.63 -0.18
N ILE A 62 2.85 7.46 -0.67
CA ILE A 62 3.83 7.37 -1.75
C ILE A 62 3.24 6.92 -3.09
N GLY A 63 2.00 6.46 -3.11
CA GLY A 63 1.35 5.99 -4.32
C GLY A 63 1.13 4.48 -4.30
N GLY A 64 1.44 3.81 -5.41
CA GLY A 64 1.18 2.39 -5.57
C GLY A 64 2.43 1.53 -5.48
N PHE A 65 2.33 0.31 -6.03
CA PHE A 65 3.42 -0.66 -5.99
C PHE A 65 4.70 -0.15 -6.67
N THR A 66 4.56 0.49 -7.84
CA THR A 66 5.73 0.99 -8.58
C THR A 66 6.52 1.99 -7.76
N GLU A 67 5.84 2.92 -7.11
CA GLU A 67 6.46 3.94 -6.26
C GLU A 67 7.10 3.32 -5.04
N TYR A 68 6.44 2.33 -4.43
CA TYR A 68 6.99 1.62 -3.28
C TYR A 68 8.25 0.84 -3.66
N LYS A 69 8.21 0.13 -4.78
CA LYS A 69 9.35 -0.62 -5.29
C LYS A 69 10.55 0.30 -5.54
N ALA A 70 10.30 1.44 -6.18
CA ALA A 70 11.33 2.44 -6.44
C ALA A 70 11.96 2.97 -5.16
N LEU A 71 11.14 3.22 -4.15
CA LEU A 71 11.60 3.68 -2.84
C LEU A 71 12.51 2.64 -2.17
N VAL A 72 12.10 1.38 -2.21
CA VAL A 72 12.90 0.28 -1.64
C VAL A 72 14.24 0.16 -2.36
N GLU A 73 14.24 0.20 -3.69
CA GLU A 73 15.47 0.12 -4.47
C GLU A 73 16.40 1.31 -4.21
N ALA A 74 15.84 2.49 -4.06
CA ALA A 74 16.62 3.69 -3.77
C ALA A 74 17.22 3.68 -2.36
N SER A 75 16.65 2.88 -1.44
CA SER A 75 17.10 2.79 -0.06
C SER A 75 18.19 1.74 0.16
N LYS A 76 18.54 0.99 -0.86
CA LYS A 76 19.57 -0.06 -0.79
C LYS A 76 20.96 0.45 -1.08
#